data_d245259704f6bffaaa1162fb27dba3b6
#
_entry.id   d245259704f6bffaaa1162fb27dba3b6
#
_cell.length_a   1.000
_cell.length_b   1.000
_cell.length_c   1.000
_cell.angle_alpha   90.00
_cell.angle_beta   90.00
_cell.angle_gamma   90.00
#
_symmetry.space_group_name_H-M   'P 1'
#
loop_
_entity.id
_entity.type
_entity.pdbx_description
1 polymer ?
#
loop_
_entity_poly.entity_id
_entity_poly.type
_entity_poly.pdbx_seq_one_letter_code
_entity_poly.pdbx_strand_id
1 'polypeptide(L)'
;MKFLLDTHILIWFFSGDEQLIQRARAVIADESNEIYYSLTSVLEIEIKHTAHPDRLSIDGERFLNHCQRLGFIQVPIKTEHILSIRNLVRKENAPPHRDPFDRLMLCQAIVEDMKFMTHDERIAEYVTDAVYKV
;
A
#
# COMPACT_ATOMS: atom_id res chain seq x y z
N MET A 1 -16.52 -1.69 -0.74
CA MET A 1 -15.51 -0.66 -1.04
C MET A 1 -14.23 -1.31 -1.54
N LYS A 2 -13.43 -0.56 -2.28
CA LYS A 2 -12.13 -1.01 -2.81
C LYS A 2 -11.01 -0.40 -2.00
N PHE A 3 -10.13 -1.24 -1.46
CA PHE A 3 -8.97 -0.80 -0.69
C PHE A 3 -7.68 -1.31 -1.32
N LEU A 4 -6.77 -0.40 -1.63
CA LEU A 4 -5.39 -0.73 -1.95
C LEU A 4 -4.59 -0.65 -0.65
N LEU A 5 -3.91 -1.72 -0.28
CA LEU A 5 -3.18 -1.77 0.98
C LEU A 5 -1.72 -1.38 0.78
N ASP A 6 -1.24 -0.49 1.65
CA ASP A 6 0.18 -0.17 1.74
C ASP A 6 0.99 -1.43 2.10
N THR A 7 2.23 -1.48 1.66
CA THR A 7 3.12 -2.63 1.86
C THR A 7 3.22 -3.05 3.32
N HIS A 8 3.39 -2.11 4.25
CA HIS A 8 3.46 -2.41 5.68
C HIS A 8 2.16 -2.99 6.24
N ILE A 9 1.03 -2.50 5.76
CA ILE A 9 -0.28 -3.03 6.16
C ILE A 9 -0.39 -4.51 5.78
N LEU A 10 0.02 -4.86 4.57
CA LEU A 10 0.02 -6.25 4.10
C LEU A 10 0.96 -7.13 4.93
N ILE A 11 2.18 -6.68 5.17
CA ILE A 11 3.16 -7.42 5.97
C ILE A 11 2.63 -7.65 7.38
N TRP A 12 2.10 -6.63 8.03
CA TRP A 12 1.53 -6.76 9.38
C TRP A 12 0.31 -7.68 9.41
N PHE A 13 -0.51 -7.62 8.37
CA PHE A 13 -1.67 -8.51 8.27
C PHE A 13 -1.24 -9.99 8.17
N PHE A 14 -0.25 -10.27 7.31
CA PHE A 14 0.24 -11.64 7.13
C PHE A 14 0.96 -12.18 8.36
N SER A 15 1.68 -11.34 9.09
CA SER A 15 2.45 -11.75 10.28
C SER A 15 1.65 -11.72 11.57
N GLY A 16 0.43 -11.21 11.57
CA GLY A 16 -0.36 -11.01 12.79
C GLY A 16 0.21 -9.96 13.72
N ASP A 17 0.94 -8.96 13.18
CA ASP A 17 1.59 -7.92 13.96
C ASP A 17 0.56 -7.01 14.63
N GLU A 18 0.76 -6.76 15.93
CA GLU A 18 -0.13 -5.92 16.74
C GLU A 18 -0.14 -4.46 16.34
N GLN A 19 0.85 -3.99 15.57
CA GLN A 19 0.86 -2.64 15.02
C GLN A 19 -0.34 -2.40 14.10
N LEU A 20 -0.88 -3.45 13.47
CA LEU A 20 -2.09 -3.33 12.69
C LEU A 20 -3.30 -3.36 13.62
N ILE A 21 -3.97 -2.23 13.75
CA ILE A 21 -5.11 -2.09 14.66
C ILE A 21 -6.30 -2.95 14.24
N GLN A 22 -7.15 -3.30 15.21
CA GLN A 22 -8.29 -4.19 14.97
C GLN A 22 -9.26 -3.65 13.92
N ARG A 23 -9.48 -2.34 13.87
CA ARG A 23 -10.34 -1.73 12.84
C ARG A 23 -9.85 -2.01 11.43
N ALA A 24 -8.53 -1.93 11.21
CA ALA A 24 -7.94 -2.23 9.91
C ALA A 24 -8.10 -3.71 9.56
N ARG A 25 -7.86 -4.60 10.52
CA ARG A 25 -8.05 -6.05 10.30
C ARG A 25 -9.49 -6.39 9.94
N ALA A 26 -10.44 -5.75 10.60
CA ALA A 26 -11.86 -5.98 10.33
C ALA A 26 -12.23 -5.56 8.89
N VAL A 27 -11.72 -4.42 8.42
CA VAL A 27 -11.95 -3.95 7.05
C VAL A 27 -11.38 -4.93 6.03
N ILE A 28 -10.16 -5.43 6.27
CA ILE A 28 -9.49 -6.38 5.36
C ILE A 28 -10.23 -7.72 5.33
N ALA A 29 -10.72 -8.19 6.47
CA ALA A 29 -11.42 -9.46 6.59
C ALA A 29 -12.88 -9.41 6.13
N ASP A 30 -13.45 -8.23 5.91
CA ASP A 30 -14.83 -8.04 5.48
C ASP A 30 -14.97 -8.43 4.01
N GLU A 31 -15.71 -9.53 3.75
CA GLU A 31 -15.91 -10.07 2.40
C GLU A 31 -16.68 -9.14 1.46
N SER A 32 -17.37 -8.12 2.00
CA SER A 32 -18.01 -7.10 1.18
C SER A 32 -17.04 -6.10 0.58
N ASN A 33 -15.79 -6.07 1.06
CA ASN A 33 -14.74 -5.21 0.55
C ASN A 33 -13.88 -5.96 -0.47
N GLU A 34 -13.46 -5.26 -1.52
CA GLU A 34 -12.46 -5.76 -2.45
C GLU A 34 -11.07 -5.27 -2.00
N ILE A 35 -10.17 -6.20 -1.76
CA ILE A 35 -8.83 -5.91 -1.24
C ILE A 35 -7.81 -6.09 -2.37
N TYR A 36 -7.01 -5.05 -2.56
CA TYR A 36 -6.01 -4.98 -3.63
C TYR A 36 -4.61 -4.84 -3.04
N TYR A 37 -3.64 -5.39 -3.73
CA TYR A 37 -2.22 -5.16 -3.47
C TYR A 37 -1.55 -4.66 -4.76
N SER A 38 -0.57 -3.80 -4.61
CA SER A 38 0.14 -3.24 -5.77
C SER A 38 1.32 -4.10 -6.19
N LEU A 39 1.53 -4.18 -7.50
CA LEU A 39 2.79 -4.70 -8.04
C LEU A 39 3.98 -3.90 -7.53
N THR A 40 3.77 -2.62 -7.20
CA THR A 40 4.78 -1.77 -6.53
C THR A 40 5.25 -2.36 -5.21
N SER A 41 4.33 -2.96 -4.42
CA SER A 41 4.70 -3.61 -3.16
C SER A 41 5.61 -4.83 -3.39
N VAL A 42 5.35 -5.60 -4.44
CA VAL A 42 6.19 -6.74 -4.80
C VAL A 42 7.61 -6.27 -5.13
N LEU A 43 7.73 -5.19 -5.92
CA LEU A 43 9.00 -4.57 -6.26
C LEU A 43 9.73 -4.06 -5.01
N GLU A 44 9.04 -3.33 -4.17
CA GLU A 44 9.61 -2.77 -2.93
C GLU A 44 10.15 -3.87 -2.02
N ILE A 45 9.38 -4.94 -1.81
CA ILE A 45 9.77 -6.07 -0.97
C ILE A 45 10.98 -6.79 -1.55
N GLU A 46 10.99 -7.02 -2.87
CA GLU A 46 12.10 -7.72 -3.52
C GLU A 46 13.40 -6.92 -3.39
N ILE A 47 13.34 -5.60 -3.58
CA ILE A 47 14.49 -4.72 -3.43
C ILE A 47 15.00 -4.76 -1.97
N LYS A 48 14.11 -4.59 -1.00
CA LYS A 48 14.47 -4.54 0.42
C LYS A 48 14.99 -5.89 0.93
N HIS A 49 14.37 -6.99 0.53
CA HIS A 49 14.79 -8.32 0.94
C HIS A 49 16.17 -8.67 0.35
N THR A 50 16.40 -8.33 -0.91
CA THR A 50 17.69 -8.56 -1.57
C THR A 50 18.83 -7.77 -0.90
N ALA A 51 18.54 -6.53 -0.50
CA ALA A 51 19.52 -5.68 0.17
C ALA A 51 19.75 -6.07 1.64
N HIS A 52 18.69 -6.47 2.35
CA HIS A 52 18.72 -6.75 3.79
C HIS A 52 17.84 -7.96 4.14
N PRO A 53 18.24 -9.20 3.77
CA PRO A 53 17.40 -10.38 3.96
C PRO A 53 17.11 -10.71 5.43
N ASP A 54 17.95 -10.24 6.35
CA ASP A 54 17.78 -10.44 7.79
C ASP A 54 16.76 -9.47 8.42
N ARG A 55 16.45 -8.36 7.75
CA ARG A 55 15.49 -7.37 8.25
C ARG A 55 14.06 -7.60 7.77
N LEU A 56 13.91 -8.31 6.67
CA LEU A 56 12.61 -8.61 6.08
C LEU A 56 12.54 -10.11 5.83
N SER A 57 11.73 -10.81 6.62
CA SER A 57 11.64 -12.28 6.60
C SER A 57 10.90 -12.82 5.38
N ILE A 58 10.25 -11.96 4.60
CA ILE A 58 9.45 -12.35 3.44
C ILE A 58 10.07 -11.75 2.17
N ASP A 59 10.24 -12.56 1.13
CA ASP A 59 10.63 -12.10 -0.19
C ASP A 59 9.40 -11.82 -1.07
N GLY A 60 9.62 -11.32 -2.29
CA GLY A 60 8.54 -10.97 -3.20
C GLY A 60 7.67 -12.17 -3.59
N GLU A 61 8.27 -13.34 -3.77
CA GLU A 61 7.54 -14.54 -4.14
C GLU A 61 6.59 -15.01 -3.03
N ARG A 62 7.08 -15.04 -1.79
CA ARG A 62 6.26 -15.42 -0.63
C ARG A 62 5.15 -14.41 -0.39
N PHE A 63 5.46 -13.14 -0.51
CA PHE A 63 4.48 -12.06 -0.41
C PHE A 63 3.36 -12.25 -1.44
N LEU A 64 3.74 -12.49 -2.70
CA LEU A 64 2.79 -12.71 -3.79
C LEU A 64 1.90 -13.93 -3.52
N ASN A 65 2.50 -15.03 -3.03
CA ASN A 65 1.76 -16.24 -2.70
C ASN A 65 0.72 -15.99 -1.59
N HIS A 66 1.06 -15.19 -0.57
CA HIS A 66 0.11 -14.81 0.48
C HIS A 66 -1.06 -14.02 -0.07
N CYS A 67 -0.78 -13.02 -0.92
CA CYS A 67 -1.81 -12.21 -1.54
C CYS A 67 -2.77 -13.05 -2.38
N GLN A 68 -2.24 -13.94 -3.20
CA GLN A 68 -3.02 -14.81 -4.08
C GLN A 68 -3.87 -15.80 -3.27
N ARG A 69 -3.31 -16.37 -2.20
CA ARG A 69 -4.03 -17.33 -1.35
C ARG A 69 -5.23 -16.69 -0.66
N LEU A 70 -5.12 -15.42 -0.29
CA LEU A 70 -6.22 -14.69 0.35
C LEU A 70 -7.22 -14.10 -0.64
N GLY A 71 -6.99 -14.28 -1.94
CA GLY A 71 -7.89 -13.76 -2.97
C GLY A 71 -7.75 -12.25 -3.18
N PHE A 72 -6.65 -11.64 -2.76
CA PHE A 72 -6.39 -10.24 -3.02
C PHE A 72 -6.08 -10.02 -4.49
N ILE A 73 -6.50 -8.88 -5.02
CA ILE A 73 -6.42 -8.56 -6.45
C ILE A 73 -5.20 -7.69 -6.70
N GLN A 74 -4.42 -8.05 -7.70
CA GLN A 74 -3.22 -7.28 -8.06
C GLN A 74 -3.58 -6.02 -8.87
N VAL A 75 -2.99 -4.88 -8.48
CA VAL A 75 -3.02 -3.66 -9.26
C VAL A 75 -1.70 -3.55 -10.03
N PRO A 76 -1.74 -3.64 -11.37
CA PRO A 76 -0.54 -3.47 -12.17
C PRO A 76 -0.09 -2.01 -12.20
N ILE A 77 1.17 -1.77 -12.56
CA ILE A 77 1.70 -0.42 -12.74
C ILE A 77 1.42 0.01 -14.18
N LYS A 78 0.66 1.09 -14.34
CA LYS A 78 0.33 1.67 -15.65
C LYS A 78 1.06 3.00 -15.82
N THR A 79 1.29 3.38 -17.08
CA THR A 79 1.86 4.69 -17.41
C THR A 79 1.10 5.82 -16.77
N GLU A 80 -0.22 5.76 -16.77
CA GLU A 80 -1.11 6.75 -16.14
C GLU A 80 -0.81 6.93 -14.65
N HIS A 81 -0.57 5.84 -13.93
CA HIS A 81 -0.21 5.89 -12.53
C HIS A 81 1.09 6.69 -12.32
N ILE A 82 2.09 6.40 -13.11
CA ILE A 82 3.40 7.05 -13.00
C ILE A 82 3.29 8.55 -13.32
N LEU A 83 2.60 8.89 -14.39
CA LEU A 83 2.48 10.29 -14.81
C LEU A 83 1.61 11.11 -13.84
N SER A 84 0.73 10.48 -13.09
CA SER A 84 -0.10 11.15 -12.08
C SER A 84 0.71 11.63 -10.86
N ILE A 85 1.93 11.15 -10.67
CA ILE A 85 2.78 11.60 -9.55
C ILE A 85 2.97 13.11 -9.56
N ARG A 86 3.06 13.73 -10.74
CA ARG A 86 3.21 15.19 -10.87
C ARG A 86 2.02 15.98 -10.31
N ASN A 87 0.88 15.34 -10.14
CA ASN A 87 -0.36 15.98 -9.67
C ASN A 87 -0.54 15.88 -8.16
N LEU A 88 0.33 15.16 -7.45
CA LEU A 88 0.25 15.05 -6.00
C LEU A 88 0.59 16.38 -5.34
N VAL A 89 -0.24 16.82 -4.39
CA VAL A 89 -0.06 18.08 -3.68
C VAL A 89 0.00 17.81 -2.18
N ARG A 90 1.04 18.36 -1.53
CA ARG A 90 1.16 18.29 -0.07
C ARG A 90 0.23 19.30 0.57
N LYS A 91 -0.30 18.97 1.76
CA LYS A 91 -1.05 19.93 2.57
C LYS A 91 -0.14 21.08 2.98
N GLU A 92 -0.74 22.25 3.26
CA GLU A 92 0.01 23.42 3.71
C GLU A 92 0.86 23.08 4.94
N ASN A 93 2.13 23.50 4.91
CA ASN A 93 3.12 23.28 5.96
C ASN A 93 3.54 21.82 6.16
N ALA A 94 3.08 20.89 5.33
CA ALA A 94 3.56 19.51 5.40
C ALA A 94 4.99 19.41 4.89
N PRO A 95 5.83 18.58 5.53
CA PRO A 95 7.20 18.38 5.05
C PRO A 95 7.19 17.66 3.68
N PRO A 96 8.25 17.80 2.89
CA PRO A 96 8.38 17.06 1.64
C PRO A 96 8.33 15.55 1.89
N HIS A 97 7.67 14.83 0.98
CA HIS A 97 7.60 13.37 1.00
C HIS A 97 8.13 12.85 -0.33
N ARG A 98 9.19 12.04 -0.31
CA ARG A 98 9.94 11.68 -1.51
C ARG A 98 9.95 10.19 -1.82
N ASP A 99 9.41 9.34 -0.96
CA ASP A 99 9.41 7.91 -1.20
C ASP A 99 8.67 7.59 -2.51
N PRO A 100 9.36 7.04 -3.52
CA PRO A 100 8.75 6.80 -4.84
C PRO A 100 7.71 5.68 -4.80
N PHE A 101 7.86 4.69 -3.94
CA PHE A 101 6.91 3.58 -3.84
C PHE A 101 5.59 4.06 -3.26
N ASP A 102 5.63 4.84 -2.18
CA ASP A 102 4.44 5.40 -1.54
C ASP A 102 3.67 6.31 -2.49
N ARG A 103 4.39 7.19 -3.19
CA ARG A 103 3.77 8.12 -4.14
C ARG A 103 3.11 7.39 -5.30
N LEU A 104 3.77 6.36 -5.81
CA LEU A 104 3.21 5.57 -6.91
C LEU A 104 1.95 4.83 -6.47
N MET A 105 1.98 4.20 -5.29
CA MET A 105 0.80 3.48 -4.77
C MET A 105 -0.37 4.43 -4.50
N LEU A 106 -0.11 5.61 -3.96
CA LEU A 106 -1.16 6.60 -3.77
C LEU A 106 -1.80 6.99 -5.12
N CYS A 107 -0.98 7.19 -6.16
CA CYS A 107 -1.48 7.47 -7.50
C CYS A 107 -2.28 6.31 -8.08
N GLN A 108 -1.86 5.08 -7.84
CA GLN A 108 -2.64 3.91 -8.25
C GLN A 108 -4.04 3.93 -7.60
N ALA A 109 -4.11 4.21 -6.31
CA ALA A 109 -5.39 4.30 -5.61
C ALA A 109 -6.27 5.42 -6.16
N ILE A 110 -5.70 6.59 -6.40
CA ILE A 110 -6.46 7.74 -6.94
C ILE A 110 -7.00 7.44 -8.33
N VAL A 111 -6.16 6.94 -9.23
CA VAL A 111 -6.54 6.67 -10.62
C VAL A 111 -7.58 5.55 -10.71
N GLU A 112 -7.44 4.52 -9.89
CA GLU A 112 -8.33 3.36 -9.91
C GLU A 112 -9.55 3.51 -8.98
N ASP A 113 -9.72 4.69 -8.38
CA ASP A 113 -10.83 5.02 -7.46
C ASP A 113 -10.93 4.05 -6.29
N MET A 114 -9.81 3.88 -5.59
CA MET A 114 -9.70 3.05 -4.39
C MET A 114 -9.32 3.90 -3.19
N LYS A 115 -9.58 3.39 -1.99
CA LYS A 115 -9.00 3.95 -0.78
C LYS A 115 -7.64 3.32 -0.53
N PHE A 116 -6.63 4.15 -0.27
CA PHE A 116 -5.29 3.68 0.06
C PHE A 116 -5.15 3.57 1.57
N MET A 117 -5.15 2.32 2.07
CA MET A 117 -5.01 2.06 3.51
C MET A 117 -3.54 2.12 3.90
N THR A 118 -3.21 3.05 4.79
CA THR A 118 -1.83 3.25 5.24
C THR A 118 -1.78 3.62 6.72
N HIS A 119 -0.66 3.29 7.35
CA HIS A 119 -0.33 3.74 8.72
C HIS A 119 0.60 4.95 8.70
N ASP A 120 1.14 5.33 7.56
CA ASP A 120 2.15 6.39 7.44
C ASP A 120 1.50 7.77 7.52
N GLU A 121 1.86 8.53 8.58
CA GLU A 121 1.40 9.90 8.78
C GLU A 121 1.76 10.82 7.62
N ARG A 122 2.89 10.59 6.95
CA ARG A 122 3.35 11.43 5.84
C ARG A 122 2.45 11.29 4.62
N ILE A 123 1.90 10.11 4.38
CA ILE A 123 0.95 9.88 3.28
C ILE A 123 -0.37 10.59 3.57
N ALA A 124 -0.78 10.67 4.83
CA ALA A 124 -2.00 11.38 5.22
C ALA A 124 -1.92 12.90 4.98
N GLU A 125 -0.72 13.43 4.72
CA GLU A 125 -0.49 14.86 4.47
C GLU A 125 -0.57 15.24 2.98
N TYR A 126 -1.10 14.38 2.14
CA TYR A 126 -1.46 14.72 0.75
C TYR A 126 -2.89 15.25 0.66
N VAL A 127 -3.10 16.17 -0.27
CA VAL A 127 -4.44 16.74 -0.54
C VAL A 127 -5.20 15.75 -1.43
N THR A 128 -5.91 14.82 -0.80
CA THR A 128 -6.73 13.83 -1.48
C THR A 128 -7.68 13.17 -0.47
N ASP A 129 -8.81 12.70 -0.93
CA ASP A 129 -9.75 11.90 -0.13
C ASP A 129 -9.50 10.40 -0.26
N ALA A 130 -8.48 10.00 -1.02
CA ALA A 130 -8.17 8.58 -1.26
C ALA A 130 -7.49 7.91 -0.07
N VAL A 131 -6.89 8.65 0.86
CA VAL A 131 -6.17 8.07 1.99
C VAL A 131 -7.12 7.58 3.09
N TYR A 132 -6.95 6.31 3.47
CA TYR A 132 -7.62 5.70 4.61
C TYR A 132 -6.56 5.42 5.67
N LYS A 133 -6.40 6.35 6.60
CA LYS A 133 -5.37 6.28 7.63
C LYS A 133 -5.81 5.37 8.78
N VAL A 134 -4.95 4.44 9.16
CA VAL A 134 -5.19 3.51 10.27
C VAL A 134 -4.11 3.59 11.33
#